data_db4ead71926dd136fa556ff5f808043a
#
_entry.id   db4ead71926dd136fa556ff5f808043a
#
_cell.length_a   1.000
_cell.length_b   1.000
_cell.length_c   1.000
_cell.angle_alpha   90.00
_cell.angle_beta   90.00
_cell.angle_gamma   90.00
#
_symmetry.space_group_name_H-M   'P 1'
#
loop_
_entity.id
_entity.type
_entity.pdbx_description
1 polymer ?
#
loop_
_entity_poly.entity_id
_entity_poly.type
_entity_poly.pdbx_seq_one_letter_code
_entity_poly.pdbx_strand_id
1 'polypeptide(L)'
;MKAKQSKEKIIKETLDTALEVGDVYCTRHSNLRDVQLVFHLVVDDTLQSADLSSRHPCLNGIRNIVRLTVRLGITSIHIPLLLVEQASENMTIAWCVRRAEMVYKCVKGYLMEVCGVCGGSAVGGGVTSVPHFNIHLVLPSGLADGVYQQISAMFPTIFHLVPSVSMAVQEP
;
A
#
# COMPACT_ATOMS: atom_id res chain seq x y z
N MET A 1 -3.47 36.98 0.66
CA MET A 1 -4.67 36.65 1.45
C MET A 1 -5.63 35.68 0.77
N LYS A 2 -5.88 35.74 -0.55
CA LYS A 2 -6.85 34.83 -1.25
C LYS A 2 -6.50 33.34 -1.22
N ALA A 3 -5.22 32.94 -1.22
CA ALA A 3 -4.80 31.54 -1.23
C ALA A 3 -5.04 30.82 0.11
N LYS A 4 -5.02 31.53 1.24
CA LYS A 4 -5.24 30.98 2.57
C LYS A 4 -6.73 30.67 2.80
N GLN A 5 -7.61 31.55 2.34
CA GLN A 5 -9.07 31.35 2.41
C GLN A 5 -9.57 30.20 1.54
N SER A 6 -8.90 29.95 0.38
CA SER A 6 -9.26 28.83 -0.50
C SER A 6 -8.91 27.46 0.13
N LYS A 7 -7.80 27.37 0.86
CA LYS A 7 -7.41 26.12 1.57
C LYS A 7 -8.32 25.81 2.75
N GLU A 8 -8.70 26.82 3.52
CA GLU A 8 -9.64 26.65 4.64
C GLU A 8 -11.04 26.24 4.17
N LYS A 9 -11.48 26.74 3.02
CA LYS A 9 -12.76 26.38 2.41
C LYS A 9 -12.78 24.93 1.95
N ILE A 10 -11.70 24.47 1.28
CA ILE A 10 -11.58 23.07 0.83
C ILE A 10 -11.54 22.10 2.03
N ILE A 11 -10.81 22.45 3.09
CA ILE A 11 -10.74 21.64 4.31
C ILE A 11 -12.12 21.58 4.98
N LYS A 12 -12.87 22.69 5.00
CA LYS A 12 -14.19 22.75 5.62
C LYS A 12 -15.25 22.00 4.84
N GLU A 13 -15.22 22.05 3.50
CA GLU A 13 -16.12 21.29 2.63
C GLU A 13 -15.83 19.77 2.69
N THR A 14 -14.58 19.36 2.96
CA THR A 14 -14.21 17.94 3.14
C THR A 14 -14.60 17.44 4.54
N LEU A 15 -14.66 18.31 5.55
CA LEU A 15 -15.08 17.96 6.90
C LEU A 15 -16.60 17.85 7.08
N ASP A 16 -17.40 18.42 6.18
CA ASP A 16 -18.88 18.31 6.21
C ASP A 16 -19.39 17.01 5.57
N THR A 17 -18.54 16.24 4.90
CA THR A 17 -18.88 14.91 4.39
C THR A 17 -18.47 13.88 5.44
N ALA A 18 -19.41 13.13 5.97
CA ALA A 18 -19.11 12.04 6.89
C ALA A 18 -18.20 11.04 6.19
N LEU A 19 -16.98 10.83 6.73
CA LEU A 19 -16.05 9.85 6.21
C LEU A 19 -16.55 8.43 6.50
N GLU A 20 -16.56 7.59 5.49
CA GLU A 20 -16.92 6.17 5.61
C GLU A 20 -15.65 5.29 5.69
N VAL A 21 -15.80 4.10 6.26
CA VAL A 21 -14.72 3.11 6.33
C VAL A 21 -14.25 2.76 4.90
N GLY A 22 -12.94 2.87 4.67
CA GLY A 22 -12.34 2.68 3.36
C GLY A 22 -12.11 3.96 2.57
N ASP A 23 -12.63 5.10 3.03
CA ASP A 23 -12.31 6.39 2.43
C ASP A 23 -10.84 6.73 2.60
N VAL A 24 -10.30 7.44 1.62
CA VAL A 24 -8.89 7.83 1.57
C VAL A 24 -8.79 9.33 1.37
N TYR A 25 -8.03 9.98 2.22
CA TYR A 25 -7.61 11.36 1.99
C TYR A 25 -6.10 11.48 2.05
N CYS A 26 -5.54 12.53 1.47
CA CYS A 26 -4.12 12.71 1.34
C CYS A 26 -3.67 14.02 1.97
N THR A 27 -2.57 13.98 2.71
CA THR A 27 -1.91 15.17 3.24
C THR A 27 -0.46 15.23 2.80
N ARG A 28 0.03 16.45 2.60
CA ARG A 28 1.45 16.70 2.40
C ARG A 28 2.11 16.78 3.76
N HIS A 29 3.08 15.90 4.01
CA HIS A 29 3.77 15.85 5.29
C HIS A 29 5.14 16.52 5.18
N SER A 30 5.36 17.62 5.90
CA SER A 30 6.59 18.41 5.85
C SER A 30 7.64 17.98 6.88
N ASN A 31 7.27 17.20 7.89
CA ASN A 31 8.14 16.87 9.03
C ASN A 31 8.89 15.53 8.88
N LEU A 32 8.56 14.73 7.85
CA LEU A 32 9.23 13.47 7.56
C LEU A 32 10.15 13.67 6.36
N ARG A 33 11.46 13.50 6.57
CA ARG A 33 12.51 13.84 5.60
C ARG A 33 12.28 13.21 4.22
N ASP A 34 11.87 11.95 4.20
CA ASP A 34 11.79 11.15 2.98
C ASP A 34 10.33 10.85 2.57
N VAL A 35 9.34 11.44 3.25
CA VAL A 35 7.91 11.25 2.98
C VAL A 35 7.33 12.52 2.40
N GLN A 36 6.89 12.46 1.16
CA GLN A 36 6.28 13.58 0.46
C GLN A 36 4.78 13.68 0.67
N LEU A 37 4.10 12.52 0.72
CA LEU A 37 2.65 12.41 0.87
C LEU A 37 2.30 11.33 1.90
N VAL A 38 1.24 11.58 2.67
CA VAL A 38 0.64 10.61 3.57
C VAL A 38 -0.78 10.34 3.11
N PHE A 39 -1.09 9.08 2.80
CA PHE A 39 -2.45 8.64 2.55
C PHE A 39 -3.06 8.16 3.86
N HIS A 40 -4.17 8.77 4.24
CA HIS A 40 -4.93 8.39 5.43
C HIS A 40 -6.10 7.53 5.00
N LEU A 41 -6.17 6.33 5.52
CA LEU A 41 -7.25 5.40 5.28
C LEU A 41 -8.18 5.40 6.49
N VAL A 42 -9.47 5.63 6.27
CA VAL A 42 -10.48 5.56 7.33
C VAL A 42 -10.75 4.11 7.69
N VAL A 43 -10.59 3.79 8.96
CA VAL A 43 -10.72 2.42 9.48
C VAL A 43 -11.66 2.39 10.68
N ASP A 44 -12.12 1.20 11.05
CA ASP A 44 -12.90 0.93 12.25
C ASP A 44 -12.38 -0.33 12.97
N ASP A 45 -13.03 -0.71 14.05
CA ASP A 45 -12.66 -1.84 14.89
C ASP A 45 -12.80 -3.20 14.17
N THR A 46 -13.46 -3.26 13.02
CA THR A 46 -13.61 -4.51 12.24
C THR A 46 -12.26 -5.03 11.73
N LEU A 47 -11.25 -4.15 11.60
CA LEU A 47 -9.88 -4.55 11.27
C LEU A 47 -9.20 -5.41 12.34
N GLN A 48 -9.71 -5.45 13.56
CA GLN A 48 -9.17 -6.33 14.60
C GLN A 48 -9.61 -7.78 14.44
N SER A 49 -10.66 -8.04 13.65
CA SER A 49 -11.14 -9.39 13.38
C SER A 49 -10.09 -10.26 12.68
N ALA A 50 -9.95 -11.52 13.09
CA ALA A 50 -9.06 -12.47 12.43
C ALA A 50 -9.48 -12.76 10.97
N ASP A 51 -10.78 -12.74 10.71
CA ASP A 51 -11.38 -13.13 9.43
C ASP A 51 -11.81 -11.91 8.61
N LEU A 52 -10.83 -11.11 8.21
CA LEU A 52 -11.07 -9.98 7.32
C LEU A 52 -11.30 -10.48 5.88
N SER A 53 -12.41 -10.04 5.28
CA SER A 53 -12.69 -10.32 3.87
C SER A 53 -11.79 -9.53 2.93
N SER A 54 -11.37 -10.15 1.82
CA SER A 54 -10.66 -9.44 0.73
C SER A 54 -11.50 -8.31 0.08
N ARG A 55 -12.81 -8.28 0.33
CA ARG A 55 -13.73 -7.23 -0.12
C ARG A 55 -13.94 -6.14 0.92
N HIS A 56 -13.23 -6.18 2.03
CA HIS A 56 -13.35 -5.18 3.09
C HIS A 56 -13.08 -3.76 2.52
N PRO A 57 -13.86 -2.73 2.92
CA PRO A 57 -13.70 -1.37 2.40
C PRO A 57 -12.28 -0.82 2.51
N CYS A 58 -11.57 -1.10 3.60
CA CYS A 58 -10.17 -0.71 3.78
C CYS A 58 -9.23 -1.29 2.70
N LEU A 59 -9.46 -2.53 2.22
CA LEU A 59 -8.67 -3.11 1.14
C LEU A 59 -8.98 -2.44 -0.21
N ASN A 60 -10.22 -2.04 -0.44
CA ASN A 60 -10.56 -1.19 -1.58
C ASN A 60 -9.91 0.19 -1.48
N GLY A 61 -9.82 0.77 -0.28
CA GLY A 61 -9.07 2.00 -0.03
C GLY A 61 -7.60 1.85 -0.43
N ILE A 62 -6.93 0.77 -0.03
CA ILE A 62 -5.54 0.47 -0.45
C ILE A 62 -5.44 0.32 -1.97
N ARG A 63 -6.38 -0.35 -2.62
CA ARG A 63 -6.45 -0.43 -4.08
C ARG A 63 -6.51 0.95 -4.74
N ASN A 64 -7.33 1.84 -4.20
CA ASN A 64 -7.43 3.21 -4.68
C ASN A 64 -6.12 3.99 -4.45
N ILE A 65 -5.45 3.80 -3.31
CA ILE A 65 -4.12 4.39 -3.05
C ILE A 65 -3.11 3.92 -4.10
N VAL A 66 -3.03 2.61 -4.39
CA VAL A 66 -2.12 2.06 -5.42
C VAL A 66 -2.42 2.67 -6.79
N ARG A 67 -3.69 2.84 -7.17
CA ARG A 67 -4.06 3.53 -8.42
C ARG A 67 -3.65 5.00 -8.44
N LEU A 68 -3.80 5.69 -7.30
CA LEU A 68 -3.40 7.09 -7.17
C LEU A 68 -1.87 7.26 -7.26
N THR A 69 -1.08 6.37 -6.67
CA THR A 69 0.39 6.43 -6.76
C THR A 69 0.86 6.38 -8.20
N VAL A 70 0.26 5.50 -9.03
CA VAL A 70 0.56 5.43 -10.47
C VAL A 70 0.23 6.75 -11.17
N ARG A 71 -0.96 7.29 -10.93
CA ARG A 71 -1.42 8.55 -11.55
C ARG A 71 -0.57 9.76 -11.14
N LEU A 72 0.00 9.73 -9.95
CA LEU A 72 0.85 10.79 -9.40
C LEU A 72 2.35 10.58 -9.71
N GLY A 73 2.73 9.49 -10.39
CA GLY A 73 4.11 9.14 -10.66
C GLY A 73 4.92 8.76 -9.42
N ILE A 74 4.25 8.32 -8.34
CA ILE A 74 4.89 7.88 -7.11
C ILE A 74 5.33 6.44 -7.28
N THR A 75 6.62 6.18 -7.07
CA THR A 75 7.21 4.85 -7.27
C THR A 75 7.61 4.14 -5.98
N SER A 76 7.54 4.82 -4.84
CA SER A 76 7.86 4.23 -3.53
C SER A 76 6.71 4.44 -2.55
N ILE A 77 6.25 3.36 -1.92
CA ILE A 77 5.13 3.39 -0.98
C ILE A 77 5.38 2.47 0.22
N HIS A 78 5.03 2.94 1.41
CA HIS A 78 5.03 2.15 2.64
C HIS A 78 3.58 1.76 2.99
N ILE A 79 3.33 0.47 3.18
CA ILE A 79 2.01 -0.07 3.49
C ILE A 79 2.11 -0.87 4.79
N PRO A 80 1.30 -0.55 5.83
CA PRO A 80 1.21 -1.39 7.03
C PRO A 80 0.67 -2.79 6.68
N LEU A 81 1.50 -3.83 6.80
CA LEU A 81 1.13 -5.18 6.35
C LEU A 81 -0.02 -5.78 7.13
N LEU A 82 -0.09 -5.53 8.43
CA LEU A 82 -1.16 -6.08 9.27
C LEU A 82 -2.38 -5.15 9.39
N LEU A 83 -2.31 -3.95 8.80
CA LEU A 83 -3.36 -2.91 8.85
C LEU A 83 -3.70 -2.48 10.28
N VAL A 84 -2.73 -2.54 11.18
CA VAL A 84 -2.83 -2.10 12.56
C VAL A 84 -1.65 -1.22 12.90
N GLU A 85 -1.83 -0.30 13.83
CA GLU A 85 -0.81 0.65 14.26
C GLU A 85 0.18 0.01 15.22
N GLN A 86 -0.32 -0.79 16.16
CA GLN A 86 0.48 -1.39 17.23
C GLN A 86 0.14 -2.88 17.40
N ALA A 87 1.14 -3.62 17.89
CA ALA A 87 0.91 -5.01 18.30
C ALA A 87 -0.01 -5.06 19.53
N SER A 88 -0.92 -6.02 19.56
CA SER A 88 -1.79 -6.30 20.70
C SER A 88 -1.68 -7.75 21.13
N GLU A 89 -2.08 -8.04 22.37
CA GLU A 89 -2.04 -9.41 22.92
C GLU A 89 -2.90 -10.41 22.15
N ASN A 90 -3.92 -9.92 21.44
CA ASN A 90 -4.81 -10.75 20.62
C ASN A 90 -4.18 -11.18 19.27
N MET A 91 -3.03 -10.63 18.92
CA MET A 91 -2.33 -10.92 17.67
C MET A 91 -1.50 -12.20 17.78
N THR A 92 -2.17 -13.34 17.75
CA THR A 92 -1.49 -14.64 17.67
C THR A 92 -0.69 -14.77 16.37
N ILE A 93 0.27 -15.70 16.34
CA ILE A 93 1.03 -16.01 15.10
C ILE A 93 0.07 -16.33 13.95
N ALA A 94 -0.93 -17.17 14.21
CA ALA A 94 -1.91 -17.56 13.19
C ALA A 94 -2.72 -16.36 12.67
N TRP A 95 -3.10 -15.42 13.54
CA TRP A 95 -3.77 -14.17 13.15
C TRP A 95 -2.88 -13.33 12.23
N CYS A 96 -1.62 -13.11 12.63
CA CYS A 96 -0.67 -12.29 11.88
C CYS A 96 -0.37 -12.89 10.49
N VAL A 97 -0.13 -14.20 10.43
CA VAL A 97 0.17 -14.92 9.17
C VAL A 97 -1.03 -14.85 8.21
N ARG A 98 -2.24 -15.14 8.70
CA ARG A 98 -3.47 -15.07 7.89
C ARG A 98 -3.72 -13.66 7.36
N ARG A 99 -3.53 -12.62 8.19
CA ARG A 99 -3.67 -11.22 7.80
C ARG A 99 -2.64 -10.83 6.77
N ALA A 100 -1.37 -11.17 6.99
CA ALA A 100 -0.29 -10.88 6.06
C ALA A 100 -0.50 -11.55 4.71
N GLU A 101 -0.89 -12.82 4.70
CA GLU A 101 -1.19 -13.57 3.46
C GLU A 101 -2.26 -12.88 2.63
N MET A 102 -3.35 -12.47 3.26
CA MET A 102 -4.46 -11.79 2.60
C MET A 102 -4.00 -10.45 2.02
N VAL A 103 -3.30 -9.62 2.80
CA VAL A 103 -2.83 -8.31 2.33
C VAL A 103 -1.81 -8.47 1.22
N TYR A 104 -0.87 -9.42 1.31
CA TYR A 104 0.07 -9.74 0.23
C TYR A 104 -0.66 -10.07 -1.08
N LYS A 105 -1.66 -10.96 -1.03
CA LYS A 105 -2.43 -11.36 -2.22
C LYS A 105 -3.20 -10.19 -2.81
N CYS A 106 -3.81 -9.35 -1.97
CA CYS A 106 -4.52 -8.15 -2.41
C CYS A 106 -3.57 -7.14 -3.07
N VAL A 107 -2.46 -6.80 -2.41
CA VAL A 107 -1.47 -5.85 -2.94
C VAL A 107 -0.90 -6.36 -4.27
N LYS A 108 -0.53 -7.65 -4.36
CA LYS A 108 -0.10 -8.27 -5.62
C LYS A 108 -1.15 -8.07 -6.73
N GLY A 109 -2.42 -8.36 -6.45
CA GLY A 109 -3.50 -8.19 -7.41
C GLY A 109 -3.66 -6.74 -7.87
N TYR A 110 -3.55 -5.77 -6.95
CA TYR A 110 -3.64 -4.34 -7.28
C TYR A 110 -2.48 -3.87 -8.15
N LEU A 111 -1.27 -4.36 -7.89
CA LEU A 111 -0.09 -4.07 -8.71
C LEU A 111 -0.23 -4.65 -10.12
N MET A 112 -0.69 -5.89 -10.23
CA MET A 112 -0.95 -6.51 -11.52
C MET A 112 -2.00 -5.74 -12.32
N GLU A 113 -3.05 -5.25 -11.65
CA GLU A 113 -4.09 -4.44 -12.27
C GLU A 113 -3.51 -3.14 -12.87
N VAL A 114 -2.74 -2.38 -12.09
CA VAL A 114 -2.19 -1.09 -12.57
C VAL A 114 -1.11 -1.29 -13.63
N CYS A 115 -0.31 -2.37 -13.56
CA CYS A 115 0.66 -2.72 -14.59
C CYS A 115 -0.03 -3.18 -15.89
N GLY A 116 -1.13 -3.93 -15.79
CA GLY A 116 -1.92 -4.39 -16.94
C GLY A 116 -2.58 -3.24 -17.71
N VAL A 117 -3.11 -2.24 -16.98
CA VAL A 117 -3.70 -1.04 -17.59
C VAL A 117 -2.66 -0.21 -18.35
N CYS A 118 -1.43 -0.10 -17.82
CA CYS A 118 -0.35 0.61 -18.49
C CYS A 118 0.16 -0.11 -19.74
N GLY A 119 0.07 -1.46 -19.79
CA GLY A 119 0.51 -2.27 -20.93
C GLY A 119 -0.49 -2.35 -22.09
N GLY A 120 -1.76 -2.02 -21.86
CA GLY A 120 -2.85 -2.22 -22.85
C GLY A 120 -3.08 -1.08 -23.83
N SER A 121 -2.42 0.06 -23.72
CA SER A 121 -2.64 1.24 -24.58
C SER A 121 -1.54 1.46 -25.62
N ALA A 122 -0.84 0.44 -26.07
CA ALA A 122 0.17 0.56 -27.13
C ALA A 122 -0.45 0.39 -28.53
N VAL A 123 -1.34 1.30 -28.91
CA VAL A 123 -1.58 1.61 -30.35
C VAL A 123 -0.75 2.84 -30.68
N GLY A 124 0.52 2.63 -30.98
CA GLY A 124 1.46 3.70 -31.35
C GLY A 124 2.81 3.51 -30.69
N GLY A 125 3.66 2.79 -31.30
CA GLY A 125 5.14 2.67 -31.32
C GLY A 125 6.05 3.24 -30.22
N GLY A 126 5.57 3.46 -29.01
CA GLY A 126 6.38 3.89 -27.88
C GLY A 126 6.53 2.75 -26.87
N VAL A 127 7.75 2.43 -26.48
CA VAL A 127 8.06 1.51 -25.38
C VAL A 127 7.51 2.12 -24.09
N THR A 128 6.28 1.76 -23.71
CA THR A 128 5.74 2.12 -22.40
C THR A 128 6.47 1.27 -21.37
N SER A 129 7.44 1.89 -20.68
CA SER A 129 8.12 1.22 -19.58
C SER A 129 7.09 0.86 -18.50
N VAL A 130 7.06 -0.42 -18.13
CA VAL A 130 6.25 -0.88 -16.99
C VAL A 130 6.75 -0.13 -15.75
N PRO A 131 5.85 0.53 -15.00
CA PRO A 131 6.29 1.25 -13.82
C PRO A 131 6.88 0.28 -12.79
N HIS A 132 8.06 0.62 -12.28
CA HIS A 132 8.67 -0.09 -11.16
C HIS A 132 8.21 0.51 -9.85
N PHE A 133 7.79 -0.35 -8.92
CA PHE A 133 7.38 0.06 -7.58
C PHE A 133 8.32 -0.49 -6.52
N ASN A 134 8.74 0.39 -5.61
CA ASN A 134 9.38 0.01 -4.36
C ASN A 134 8.30 -0.05 -3.27
N ILE A 135 7.89 -1.25 -2.88
CA ILE A 135 6.88 -1.44 -1.86
C ILE A 135 7.51 -1.90 -0.56
N HIS A 136 7.38 -1.08 0.45
CA HIS A 136 7.83 -1.35 1.80
C HIS A 136 6.65 -1.82 2.63
N LEU A 137 6.64 -3.08 3.01
CA LEU A 137 5.61 -3.65 3.87
C LEU A 137 6.06 -3.55 5.31
N VAL A 138 5.37 -2.70 6.07
CA VAL A 138 5.77 -2.33 7.43
C VAL A 138 5.02 -3.20 8.43
N LEU A 139 5.76 -3.75 9.38
CA LEU A 139 5.22 -4.49 10.52
C LEU A 139 5.31 -3.65 11.80
N PRO A 140 4.33 -3.73 12.70
CA PRO A 140 4.44 -3.07 13.99
C PRO A 140 5.57 -3.68 14.83
N SER A 141 6.19 -2.88 15.68
CA SER A 141 7.18 -3.35 16.64
C SER A 141 6.53 -4.21 17.74
N GLY A 142 7.31 -5.08 18.36
CA GLY A 142 6.84 -5.89 19.50
C GLY A 142 6.11 -7.18 19.12
N LEU A 143 6.11 -7.58 17.86
CA LEU A 143 5.64 -8.91 17.46
C LEU A 143 6.67 -9.98 17.87
N ALA A 144 6.19 -11.19 18.15
CA ALA A 144 7.07 -12.32 18.43
C ALA A 144 7.95 -12.67 17.21
N ASP A 145 9.19 -13.10 17.44
CA ASP A 145 10.16 -13.42 16.37
C ASP A 145 9.60 -14.46 15.37
N GLY A 146 8.84 -15.44 15.85
CA GLY A 146 8.20 -16.42 14.99
C GLY A 146 7.21 -15.84 13.99
N VAL A 147 6.61 -14.67 14.26
CA VAL A 147 5.73 -13.97 13.31
C VAL A 147 6.56 -13.45 12.14
N TYR A 148 7.68 -12.77 12.42
CA TYR A 148 8.55 -12.24 11.37
C TYR A 148 9.08 -13.35 10.47
N GLN A 149 9.50 -14.48 11.04
CA GLN A 149 10.02 -15.63 10.29
C GLN A 149 8.95 -16.20 9.34
N GLN A 150 7.74 -16.44 9.83
CA GLN A 150 6.67 -17.01 9.02
C GLN A 150 6.19 -16.07 7.91
N ILE A 151 6.05 -14.78 8.21
CA ILE A 151 5.67 -13.77 7.22
C ILE A 151 6.74 -13.66 6.12
N SER A 152 8.02 -13.64 6.50
CA SER A 152 9.13 -13.57 5.54
C SER A 152 9.22 -14.82 4.65
N ALA A 153 9.00 -16.00 5.24
CA ALA A 153 9.00 -17.27 4.49
C ALA A 153 7.86 -17.37 3.47
N MET A 154 6.72 -16.73 3.75
CA MET A 154 5.56 -16.70 2.87
C MET A 154 5.74 -15.76 1.67
N PHE A 155 6.52 -14.69 1.80
CA PHE A 155 6.68 -13.66 0.77
C PHE A 155 7.09 -14.22 -0.61
N PRO A 156 8.16 -15.03 -0.74
CA PRO A 156 8.58 -15.57 -2.03
C PRO A 156 7.55 -16.48 -2.69
N THR A 157 6.71 -17.16 -1.91
CA THR A 157 5.66 -18.04 -2.45
C THR A 157 4.53 -17.25 -3.11
N ILE A 158 4.26 -16.04 -2.62
CA ILE A 158 3.21 -15.17 -3.14
C ILE A 158 3.72 -14.33 -4.32
N PHE A 159 4.89 -13.72 -4.19
CA PHE A 159 5.40 -12.77 -5.18
C PHE A 159 6.25 -13.40 -6.29
N HIS A 160 6.60 -14.68 -6.20
CA HIS A 160 7.42 -15.39 -7.18
C HIS A 160 8.70 -14.62 -7.54
N LEU A 161 9.67 -14.64 -6.61
CA LEU A 161 10.93 -13.94 -6.81
C LEU A 161 11.62 -14.43 -8.09
N VAL A 162 11.91 -13.49 -9.00
CA VAL A 162 12.74 -13.75 -10.16
C VAL A 162 14.18 -13.49 -9.74
N PRO A 163 15.13 -14.44 -9.97
CA PRO A 163 16.53 -14.19 -9.69
C PRO A 163 17.01 -12.96 -10.48
N SER A 164 17.72 -12.04 -9.82
CA SER A 164 18.37 -10.94 -10.51
C SER A 164 19.46 -11.50 -11.44
N VAL A 165 19.33 -11.27 -12.73
CA VAL A 165 20.38 -11.59 -13.68
C VAL A 165 21.42 -10.48 -13.59
N SER A 166 22.57 -10.77 -12.97
CA SER A 166 23.74 -9.90 -13.05
C SER A 166 24.30 -10.01 -14.46
N MET A 167 24.06 -9.01 -15.29
CA MET A 167 24.80 -8.89 -16.55
C MET A 167 26.24 -8.47 -16.20
N ALA A 168 27.18 -9.39 -16.32
CA ALA A 168 28.58 -9.05 -16.30
C ALA A 168 28.86 -8.18 -17.56
N VAL A 169 29.13 -6.88 -17.31
CA VAL A 169 29.66 -6.02 -18.37
C VAL A 169 31.06 -6.56 -18.67
N GLN A 170 31.23 -7.18 -19.81
CA GLN A 170 32.56 -7.45 -20.37
C GLN A 170 33.10 -6.09 -20.83
N GLU A 171 34.06 -5.56 -20.08
CA GLU A 171 34.86 -4.44 -20.57
C GLU A 171 35.67 -4.88 -21.76
N PRO A 172 35.80 -4.04 -22.82
CA PRO A 172 36.53 -4.34 -24.05
C PRO A 172 38.04 -4.38 -23.83
#